data_058c64cfed7ae369f376b6e8d0712668
#
_entry.id   058c64cfed7ae369f376b6e8d0712668
#
_cell.length_a   1.000
_cell.length_b   1.000
_cell.length_c   1.000
_cell.angle_alpha   90.00
_cell.angle_beta   90.00
_cell.angle_gamma   90.00
#
_symmetry.space_group_name_H-M   'P 1'
#
loop_
_entity.id
_entity.type
_entity.pdbx_description
1 polymer ?
#
loop_
_entity_poly.entity_id
_entity_poly.type
_entity_poly.pdbx_seq_one_letter_code
_entity_poly.pdbx_strand_id
1 'polypeptide(L)'
;VVDAIENHKFTPLKKLQWRNSRLEFGTTNSLINSLDKISENNLLIKAQPAEDFRTLTALVDDAEVSARASDGASVKLLWDTCGIPDFRGVSFTDHTSLVSRIFNFLHENGEVSENWLAQKIANIDKTGGDIDTISKRLAFIRTWTYICQRKGWVQNESYWREETRAVEDRLSDALHNALTQRFIDRRTSLLMRRLKQKESLVAEVDTKGEVTIEGEFVGKLNGFRFQMDKDATAEESKTLRAASIQALQPEFNLRADRMYNAPDTEFEFTEQGGLMWGEYGVGKLIKGDDILSPRIEVFVDDEAGNEVITKVQKRLRHFMDRKINSAFEPLLAMRDDELVNGMARGLAFRLVESLGVIPRSVVAKDVKELDQDGRGLLRKHGVRFGQYTLFQQLMLKPAPTRLRLVLWSLFEEFDEFPEAPPAGLVTIPESKGSPKGYYPRAGYRLAGERAIRIDMLERLADLTRTQNVKDGFEANSDMLSISGTTLDQFSNMMEGLGFLVEKGQREKIKPEPQEGVELKTPETDEDSVETFYIFKWIPKSRPTRKEFIQKDNSKSKKNKKSQGNKFKKQSSKPMKTDKPLDPDNPFAALMALKGKS
;
A
#
# COMPACT_ATOMS: atom_id res chain seq x y z
N VAL A 1 4.59 15.79 24.82
CA VAL A 1 4.14 16.30 23.51
C VAL A 1 2.80 15.68 23.14
N VAL A 2 2.65 14.34 23.19
CA VAL A 2 1.39 13.62 22.89
C VAL A 2 0.26 14.15 23.76
N ASP A 3 0.43 14.16 25.10
CA ASP A 3 -0.57 14.68 26.04
C ASP A 3 -0.96 16.14 25.77
N ALA A 4 -0.01 16.98 25.31
CA ALA A 4 -0.28 18.36 24.97
C ALA A 4 -1.13 18.48 23.69
N ILE A 5 -0.90 17.60 22.70
CA ILE A 5 -1.68 17.54 21.46
C ILE A 5 -3.10 17.02 21.74
N GLU A 6 -3.22 15.91 22.46
CA GLU A 6 -4.51 15.28 22.77
C GLU A 6 -5.43 16.17 23.63
N ASN A 7 -4.84 16.89 24.58
CA ASN A 7 -5.59 17.77 25.48
C ASN A 7 -5.68 19.23 25.00
N HIS A 8 -5.13 19.55 23.82
CA HIS A 8 -5.02 20.94 23.32
C HIS A 8 -4.40 21.93 24.31
N LYS A 9 -3.47 21.44 25.16
CA LYS A 9 -2.78 22.24 26.18
C LYS A 9 -1.38 22.59 25.74
N PHE A 10 -1.25 23.68 25.01
CA PHE A 10 0.05 24.17 24.54
C PHE A 10 0.52 25.34 25.37
N THR A 11 1.80 25.34 25.73
CA THR A 11 2.42 26.54 26.34
C THR A 11 2.63 27.56 25.21
N PRO A 12 2.01 28.75 25.30
CA PRO A 12 2.16 29.73 24.23
C PRO A 12 3.59 30.25 24.16
N LEU A 13 4.12 30.28 22.96
CA LEU A 13 5.42 30.93 22.70
C LEU A 13 5.21 32.44 22.73
N LYS A 14 5.72 33.08 23.79
CA LYS A 14 5.61 34.52 23.97
C LYS A 14 6.64 35.32 23.18
N LYS A 15 7.82 34.71 22.94
CA LYS A 15 8.93 35.32 22.21
C LYS A 15 9.61 34.26 21.34
N LEU A 16 10.05 34.66 20.17
CA LEU A 16 10.80 33.81 19.23
C LEU A 16 12.28 34.18 19.27
N GLN A 17 13.15 33.20 19.21
CA GLN A 17 14.59 33.44 19.04
C GLN A 17 14.85 33.95 17.63
N TRP A 18 15.65 35.02 17.53
CA TRP A 18 15.98 35.68 16.28
C TRP A 18 17.47 35.92 16.19
N ARG A 19 17.98 35.74 14.97
CA ARG A 19 19.36 36.08 14.60
C ARG A 19 19.31 36.92 13.34
N ASN A 20 20.14 37.98 13.27
CA ASN A 20 20.22 38.80 12.09
C ASN A 20 20.75 38.00 10.89
N SER A 21 20.00 37.99 9.78
CA SER A 21 20.38 37.36 8.52
C SER A 21 21.04 38.31 7.53
N ARG A 22 20.95 39.63 7.78
CA ARG A 22 21.58 40.67 6.96
C ARG A 22 22.95 40.97 7.53
N LEU A 23 23.96 40.23 7.04
CA LEU A 23 25.34 40.31 7.53
C LEU A 23 26.15 41.29 6.68
N GLU A 24 27.04 42.05 7.35
CA GLU A 24 27.93 43.02 6.75
C GLU A 24 29.36 42.46 6.75
N PHE A 25 29.89 42.24 5.55
CA PHE A 25 31.20 41.62 5.36
C PHE A 25 32.35 42.59 5.10
N GLY A 26 32.16 43.90 5.34
CA GLY A 26 33.18 44.91 5.09
C GLY A 26 34.49 44.70 5.93
N THR A 27 34.33 44.43 7.21
CA THR A 27 35.40 44.11 8.15
C THR A 27 34.92 43.02 9.14
N THR A 28 35.84 42.35 9.84
CA THR A 28 35.50 41.38 10.87
C THR A 28 34.64 42.00 11.98
N ASN A 29 34.97 43.24 12.39
CA ASN A 29 34.17 43.97 13.36
C ASN A 29 32.78 44.32 12.87
N SER A 30 32.62 44.71 11.60
CA SER A 30 31.28 44.97 11.01
C SER A 30 30.45 43.69 11.03
N LEU A 31 31.05 42.55 10.68
CA LEU A 31 30.38 41.25 10.72
C LEU A 31 29.91 40.89 12.14
N ILE A 32 30.80 41.00 13.15
CA ILE A 32 30.43 40.73 14.54
C ILE A 32 29.30 41.66 15.01
N ASN A 33 29.38 42.95 14.72
CA ASN A 33 28.35 43.91 15.08
C ASN A 33 27.04 43.61 14.39
N SER A 34 27.07 43.17 13.13
CA SER A 34 25.85 42.78 12.40
C SER A 34 25.20 41.51 12.99
N LEU A 35 25.96 40.54 13.45
CA LEU A 35 25.50 39.34 14.15
C LEU A 35 24.96 39.64 15.54
N ASP A 36 25.51 40.64 16.20
CA ASP A 36 25.11 41.08 17.54
C ASP A 36 23.89 42.01 17.54
N LYS A 37 23.44 42.43 16.39
CA LYS A 37 22.27 43.31 16.25
C LYS A 37 21.04 42.71 16.90
N ILE A 38 20.32 43.53 17.64
CA ILE A 38 19.07 43.19 18.32
C ILE A 38 17.89 43.59 17.41
N SER A 39 16.87 42.76 17.38
CA SER A 39 15.64 43.09 16.64
C SER A 39 14.87 44.19 17.34
N GLU A 40 14.30 45.14 16.60
CA GLU A 40 13.40 46.18 17.09
C GLU A 40 12.01 45.63 17.49
N ASN A 41 11.71 44.41 17.08
CA ASN A 41 10.44 43.76 17.37
C ASN A 41 10.46 43.13 18.77
N ASN A 42 9.58 43.58 19.67
CA ASN A 42 9.46 43.11 21.04
C ASN A 42 9.09 41.63 21.19
N LEU A 43 8.61 40.97 20.11
CA LEU A 43 8.30 39.54 20.07
C LEU A 43 9.54 38.68 19.79
N LEU A 44 10.63 39.30 19.38
CA LEU A 44 11.86 38.62 19.04
C LEU A 44 12.91 38.87 20.14
N ILE A 45 13.59 37.77 20.54
CA ILE A 45 14.73 37.84 21.44
C ILE A 45 15.98 37.38 20.68
N LYS A 46 17.10 38.00 20.98
CA LYS A 46 18.39 37.58 20.40
C LYS A 46 18.65 36.10 20.72
N ALA A 47 18.95 35.32 19.69
CA ALA A 47 19.37 33.92 19.85
C ALA A 47 20.71 33.84 20.61
N GLN A 48 20.92 32.76 21.36
CA GLN A 48 22.20 32.53 21.99
C GLN A 48 23.33 32.37 20.95
N PRO A 49 24.57 32.79 21.25
CA PRO A 49 25.70 32.62 20.34
C PRO A 49 25.86 31.16 19.92
N ALA A 50 25.68 30.87 18.64
CA ALA A 50 25.91 29.57 18.07
C ALA A 50 27.41 29.31 17.85
N GLU A 51 27.78 28.07 17.53
CA GLU A 51 29.20 27.64 17.39
C GLU A 51 29.94 28.46 16.33
N ASP A 52 29.31 28.77 15.21
CA ASP A 52 29.88 29.61 14.14
C ASP A 52 30.30 30.99 14.63
N PHE A 53 29.46 31.66 15.43
CA PHE A 53 29.77 32.97 16.00
C PHE A 53 30.86 32.89 17.06
N ARG A 54 30.83 31.85 17.90
CA ARG A 54 31.89 31.63 18.91
C ARG A 54 33.24 31.35 18.24
N THR A 55 33.26 30.53 17.19
CA THR A 55 34.46 30.22 16.40
C THR A 55 34.97 31.47 15.70
N LEU A 56 34.10 32.29 15.11
CA LEU A 56 34.50 33.59 14.52
C LEU A 56 35.19 34.50 15.54
N THR A 57 34.56 34.65 16.71
CA THR A 57 35.13 35.52 17.77
C THR A 57 36.53 35.04 18.20
N ALA A 58 36.69 33.72 18.40
CA ALA A 58 38.00 33.17 18.76
C ALA A 58 39.06 33.31 17.66
N LEU A 59 38.66 33.21 16.37
CA LEU A 59 39.57 33.35 15.24
C LEU A 59 39.94 34.81 14.94
N VAL A 60 39.11 35.76 15.27
CA VAL A 60 39.43 37.19 15.12
C VAL A 60 40.50 37.63 16.15
N ASP A 61 40.57 36.97 17.29
CA ASP A 61 41.64 37.19 18.30
C ASP A 61 42.98 36.59 17.85
N ASP A 62 43.01 35.71 16.84
CA ASP A 62 44.23 35.19 16.24
C ASP A 62 44.84 36.24 15.27
N ALA A 63 46.04 36.72 15.58
CA ALA A 63 46.72 37.75 14.80
C ALA A 63 46.98 37.36 13.34
N GLU A 64 47.24 36.08 13.05
CA GLU A 64 47.48 35.57 11.70
C GLU A 64 46.19 35.57 10.86
N VAL A 65 45.07 35.08 11.41
CA VAL A 65 43.77 35.06 10.77
C VAL A 65 43.22 36.48 10.56
N SER A 66 43.36 37.33 11.59
CA SER A 66 42.94 38.73 11.54
C SER A 66 43.67 39.54 10.45
N ALA A 67 44.97 39.33 10.29
CA ALA A 67 45.74 39.98 9.21
C ALA A 67 45.30 39.56 7.79
N ARG A 68 44.90 38.33 7.61
CA ARG A 68 44.41 37.78 6.34
C ARG A 68 42.97 38.18 6.03
N ALA A 69 42.12 38.35 7.03
CA ALA A 69 40.73 38.77 6.89
C ALA A 69 40.59 40.31 6.76
N SER A 70 41.34 40.90 5.84
CA SER A 70 41.48 42.37 5.70
C SER A 70 40.49 42.98 4.73
N ASP A 71 39.92 42.21 3.80
CA ASP A 71 38.94 42.65 2.80
C ASP A 71 37.63 41.88 2.90
N GLY A 72 36.54 42.42 2.29
CA GLY A 72 35.20 41.85 2.40
C GLY A 72 35.06 40.43 1.87
N ALA A 73 35.86 40.03 0.87
CA ALA A 73 35.84 38.67 0.32
C ALA A 73 36.45 37.67 1.31
N SER A 74 37.60 38.04 1.91
CA SER A 74 38.28 37.23 2.94
C SER A 74 37.45 37.14 4.24
N VAL A 75 36.78 38.22 4.65
CA VAL A 75 35.82 38.18 5.79
C VAL A 75 34.66 37.23 5.53
N LYS A 76 34.10 37.25 4.31
CA LYS A 76 33.05 36.31 3.93
C LYS A 76 33.55 34.88 3.91
N LEU A 77 34.75 34.63 3.38
CA LEU A 77 35.38 33.31 3.38
C LEU A 77 35.59 32.81 4.80
N LEU A 78 36.10 33.68 5.70
CA LEU A 78 36.26 33.35 7.14
C LEU A 78 34.91 32.94 7.76
N TRP A 79 33.86 33.70 7.47
CA TRP A 79 32.51 33.36 7.96
C TRP A 79 32.03 32.01 7.44
N ASP A 80 32.20 31.74 6.14
CA ASP A 80 31.84 30.46 5.53
C ASP A 80 32.58 29.28 6.14
N THR A 81 33.85 29.47 6.53
CA THR A 81 34.63 28.43 7.25
C THR A 81 34.22 28.27 8.72
N CYS A 82 33.85 29.34 9.42
CA CYS A 82 33.28 29.27 10.78
C CYS A 82 31.96 28.48 10.82
N GLY A 83 31.25 28.37 9.68
CA GLY A 83 30.05 27.56 9.54
C GLY A 83 30.31 26.04 9.51
N ILE A 84 31.56 25.55 9.61
CA ILE A 84 31.87 24.12 9.73
C ILE A 84 31.40 23.60 11.10
N PRO A 85 30.47 22.61 11.17
CA PRO A 85 30.01 22.09 12.45
C PRO A 85 31.09 21.27 13.18
N ASP A 86 31.15 21.37 14.50
CA ASP A 86 32.04 20.52 15.31
C ASP A 86 31.40 19.13 15.57
N PHE A 87 31.40 18.26 14.54
CA PHE A 87 30.99 16.88 14.72
C PHE A 87 31.92 16.05 15.59
N ARG A 88 33.19 16.51 15.78
CA ARG A 88 34.20 15.74 16.49
C ARG A 88 34.03 15.84 18.01
N GLY A 89 33.59 16.99 18.52
CA GLY A 89 33.33 17.23 19.92
C GLY A 89 34.55 17.01 20.84
N VAL A 90 35.77 17.23 20.34
CA VAL A 90 37.00 16.98 21.12
C VAL A 90 37.24 18.14 22.07
N SER A 91 37.48 19.32 21.53
CA SER A 91 37.58 20.57 22.27
C SER A 91 37.30 21.75 21.36
N PHE A 92 36.87 22.86 21.92
CA PHE A 92 36.65 24.08 21.17
C PHE A 92 37.94 24.59 20.50
N THR A 93 39.11 24.47 21.19
CA THR A 93 40.41 24.85 20.65
C THR A 93 40.86 23.97 19.48
N ASP A 94 40.58 22.66 19.50
CA ASP A 94 40.86 21.77 18.38
C ASP A 94 39.98 22.09 17.16
N HIS A 95 38.73 22.47 17.40
CA HIS A 95 37.83 22.89 16.35
C HIS A 95 38.30 24.21 15.71
N THR A 96 38.57 25.24 16.51
CA THR A 96 39.07 26.54 16.01
C THR A 96 40.39 26.41 15.25
N SER A 97 41.33 25.57 15.72
CA SER A 97 42.57 25.28 14.98
C SER A 97 42.34 24.61 13.66
N LEU A 98 41.37 23.69 13.56
CA LEU A 98 40.99 23.07 12.29
C LEU A 98 40.41 24.12 11.31
N VAL A 99 39.48 24.94 11.80
CA VAL A 99 38.80 25.98 10.99
C VAL A 99 39.84 27.02 10.52
N SER A 100 40.75 27.49 11.40
CA SER A 100 41.85 28.39 11.03
C SER A 100 42.70 27.81 9.89
N ARG A 101 43.08 26.53 10.00
CA ARG A 101 43.87 25.86 8.98
C ARG A 101 43.17 25.74 7.64
N ILE A 102 41.85 25.44 7.64
CA ILE A 102 41.04 25.38 6.43
C ILE A 102 40.92 26.76 5.81
N PHE A 103 40.65 27.80 6.62
CA PHE A 103 40.63 29.19 6.15
C PHE A 103 41.96 29.58 5.49
N ASN A 104 43.09 29.24 6.09
CA ASN A 104 44.41 29.52 5.54
C ASN A 104 44.60 28.86 4.16
N PHE A 105 44.24 27.57 4.00
CA PHE A 105 44.31 26.89 2.71
C PHE A 105 43.43 27.58 1.65
N LEU A 106 42.19 27.88 2.00
CA LEU A 106 41.25 28.51 1.08
C LEU A 106 41.65 29.95 0.70
N HIS A 107 42.25 30.70 1.66
CA HIS A 107 42.73 32.06 1.42
C HIS A 107 44.00 32.07 0.56
N GLU A 108 44.94 31.19 0.76
CA GLU A 108 46.22 31.14 0.06
C GLU A 108 46.13 30.49 -1.31
N ASN A 109 45.43 29.35 -1.41
CA ASN A 109 45.41 28.51 -2.60
C ASN A 109 44.05 28.47 -3.30
N GLY A 110 43.02 29.06 -2.71
CA GLY A 110 41.64 28.95 -3.20
C GLY A 110 40.95 27.61 -2.92
N GLU A 111 41.74 26.60 -2.46
CA GLU A 111 41.24 25.24 -2.21
C GLU A 111 42.01 24.56 -1.10
N VAL A 112 41.42 23.56 -0.47
CA VAL A 112 42.03 22.73 0.56
C VAL A 112 43.03 21.77 -0.10
N SER A 113 44.24 21.65 0.44
CA SER A 113 45.26 20.73 -0.10
C SER A 113 44.75 19.28 -0.17
N GLU A 114 44.73 18.73 -1.38
CA GLU A 114 44.26 17.37 -1.65
C GLU A 114 45.05 16.30 -0.90
N ASN A 115 46.38 16.45 -0.83
CA ASN A 115 47.23 15.53 -0.09
C ASN A 115 46.94 15.53 1.42
N TRP A 116 46.67 16.70 1.98
CA TRP A 116 46.31 16.83 3.39
C TRP A 116 44.95 16.22 3.69
N LEU A 117 43.97 16.44 2.79
CA LEU A 117 42.63 15.86 2.86
C LEU A 117 42.70 14.33 2.79
N ALA A 118 43.42 13.79 1.80
CA ALA A 118 43.62 12.35 1.60
C ALA A 118 44.22 11.68 2.84
N GLN A 119 45.25 12.29 3.41
CA GLN A 119 45.92 11.78 4.63
C GLN A 119 44.96 11.76 5.83
N LYS A 120 44.13 12.80 5.98
CA LYS A 120 43.15 12.87 7.08
C LYS A 120 42.04 11.81 6.92
N ILE A 121 41.52 11.63 5.72
CA ILE A 121 40.49 10.64 5.43
C ILE A 121 41.06 9.22 5.61
N ALA A 122 42.23 8.91 5.06
CA ALA A 122 42.86 7.60 5.19
C ALA A 122 43.15 7.21 6.65
N ASN A 123 43.46 8.17 7.52
CA ASN A 123 43.65 7.92 8.95
C ASN A 123 42.34 7.57 9.67
N ILE A 124 41.20 8.02 9.16
CA ILE A 124 39.88 7.78 9.72
C ILE A 124 39.27 6.47 9.17
N ASP A 125 39.56 6.11 7.90
CA ASP A 125 39.05 4.92 7.23
C ASP A 125 39.64 3.62 7.80
N LYS A 126 39.20 3.28 9.02
CA LYS A 126 39.58 2.06 9.74
C LYS A 126 38.37 1.51 10.45
N THR A 127 37.84 0.41 9.98
CA THR A 127 36.64 -0.25 10.51
C THR A 127 36.89 -1.07 11.78
N GLY A 128 38.14 -1.39 12.10
CA GLY A 128 38.50 -2.13 13.32
C GLY A 128 38.58 -1.24 14.57
N GLY A 129 38.24 -1.81 15.71
CA GLY A 129 38.22 -1.15 17.01
C GLY A 129 36.97 -1.41 17.83
N ASP A 130 36.90 -0.85 19.01
CA ASP A 130 35.72 -0.87 19.86
C ASP A 130 34.63 0.12 19.37
N ILE A 131 33.43 -0.02 19.89
CA ILE A 131 32.24 0.81 19.52
C ILE A 131 32.57 2.31 19.67
N ASP A 132 33.25 2.69 20.76
CA ASP A 132 33.58 4.09 21.03
C ASP A 132 34.60 4.66 20.02
N THR A 133 35.56 3.84 19.60
CA THR A 133 36.55 4.21 18.59
C THR A 133 35.93 4.37 17.22
N ILE A 134 35.04 3.44 16.80
CA ILE A 134 34.34 3.51 15.51
C ILE A 134 33.39 4.71 15.52
N SER A 135 32.66 4.93 16.61
CA SER A 135 31.74 6.08 16.76
C SER A 135 32.48 7.42 16.65
N LYS A 136 33.66 7.55 17.27
CA LYS A 136 34.50 8.75 17.13
C LYS A 136 34.97 8.95 15.68
N ARG A 137 35.41 7.89 15.00
CA ARG A 137 35.79 7.97 13.57
C ARG A 137 34.65 8.39 12.71
N LEU A 138 33.44 7.87 12.97
CA LEU A 138 32.20 8.26 12.25
C LEU A 138 31.86 9.74 12.48
N ALA A 139 32.07 10.26 13.68
CA ALA A 139 31.93 11.69 13.96
C ALA A 139 32.99 12.52 13.22
N PHE A 140 34.22 12.02 13.15
CA PHE A 140 35.32 12.71 12.48
C PHE A 140 35.15 12.78 10.98
N ILE A 141 34.70 11.70 10.32
CA ILE A 141 34.50 11.71 8.86
C ILE A 141 33.41 12.71 8.44
N ARG A 142 32.38 12.92 9.24
CA ARG A 142 31.30 13.88 8.94
C ARG A 142 31.78 15.31 8.75
N THR A 143 32.81 15.71 9.49
CA THR A 143 33.46 17.02 9.30
C THR A 143 34.09 17.12 7.90
N TRP A 144 34.75 16.07 7.43
CA TRP A 144 35.36 16.02 6.09
C TRP A 144 34.30 15.90 5.01
N THR A 145 33.26 15.11 5.20
CA THR A 145 32.08 15.05 4.29
C THR A 145 31.48 16.44 4.10
N TYR A 146 31.31 17.20 5.20
CA TYR A 146 30.81 18.57 5.12
C TYR A 146 31.73 19.49 4.29
N ILE A 147 33.05 19.44 4.51
CA ILE A 147 34.02 20.25 3.76
C ILE A 147 34.00 19.90 2.28
N CYS A 148 33.97 18.61 1.92
CA CYS A 148 33.91 18.16 0.52
C CYS A 148 32.58 18.43 -0.18
N GLN A 149 31.51 18.71 0.56
CA GLN A 149 30.23 19.12 0.01
C GLN A 149 30.16 20.62 -0.33
N ARG A 150 31.13 21.43 0.19
CA ARG A 150 31.18 22.85 -0.09
C ARG A 150 31.77 23.10 -1.49
N LYS A 151 31.02 23.85 -2.28
CA LYS A 151 31.37 24.15 -3.67
C LYS A 151 32.64 25.02 -3.73
N GLY A 152 33.63 24.62 -4.53
CA GLY A 152 34.89 25.35 -4.72
C GLY A 152 35.91 25.22 -3.57
N TRP A 153 35.68 24.33 -2.59
CA TRP A 153 36.61 24.14 -1.49
C TRP A 153 37.66 23.04 -1.73
N VAL A 154 37.38 22.13 -2.64
CA VAL A 154 38.25 21.01 -3.01
C VAL A 154 38.34 20.89 -4.52
N GLN A 155 39.48 20.46 -5.06
CA GLN A 155 39.71 20.38 -6.50
C GLN A 155 38.81 19.39 -7.20
N ASN A 156 38.73 18.18 -6.74
CA ASN A 156 37.90 17.10 -7.33
C ASN A 156 36.64 16.85 -6.47
N GLU A 157 35.70 17.81 -6.45
CA GLU A 157 34.52 17.78 -5.58
C GLU A 157 33.72 16.47 -5.67
N SER A 158 33.45 15.95 -6.88
CA SER A 158 32.68 14.73 -7.08
C SER A 158 33.37 13.51 -6.47
N TYR A 159 34.67 13.37 -6.73
CA TYR A 159 35.48 12.27 -6.18
C TYR A 159 35.51 12.30 -4.64
N TRP A 160 35.86 13.44 -4.05
CA TRP A 160 35.95 13.55 -2.60
C TRP A 160 34.62 13.44 -1.88
N ARG A 161 33.55 13.87 -2.50
CA ARG A 161 32.19 13.70 -1.99
C ARG A 161 31.78 12.23 -1.95
N GLU A 162 32.06 11.49 -3.02
CA GLU A 162 31.79 10.05 -3.08
C GLU A 162 32.69 9.28 -2.10
N GLU A 163 33.98 9.59 -2.05
CA GLU A 163 34.94 8.90 -1.18
C GLU A 163 34.63 9.12 0.31
N THR A 164 34.37 10.37 0.72
CA THR A 164 34.01 10.65 2.13
C THR A 164 32.73 9.96 2.54
N ARG A 165 31.74 9.92 1.63
CA ARG A 165 30.48 9.21 1.84
C ARG A 165 30.70 7.70 1.95
N ALA A 166 31.51 7.12 1.07
CA ALA A 166 31.82 5.70 1.12
C ALA A 166 32.53 5.30 2.42
N VAL A 167 33.43 6.17 2.93
CA VAL A 167 34.08 5.97 4.27
C VAL A 167 33.02 6.07 5.39
N GLU A 168 32.13 7.04 5.32
CA GLU A 168 31.04 7.19 6.30
C GLU A 168 30.14 5.96 6.33
N ASP A 169 29.74 5.45 5.17
CA ASP A 169 28.92 4.23 5.04
C ASP A 169 29.65 3.00 5.62
N ARG A 170 30.95 2.81 5.28
CA ARG A 170 31.77 1.69 5.84
C ARG A 170 31.90 1.76 7.36
N LEU A 171 32.10 2.94 7.93
CA LEU A 171 32.18 3.12 9.38
C LEU A 171 30.82 2.95 10.06
N SER A 172 29.72 3.39 9.41
CA SER A 172 28.37 3.20 9.89
C SER A 172 28.00 1.72 9.96
N ASP A 173 28.31 0.96 8.90
CA ASP A 173 28.09 -0.48 8.85
C ASP A 173 28.93 -1.22 9.91
N ALA A 174 30.20 -0.83 10.06
CA ALA A 174 31.08 -1.39 11.10
C ALA A 174 30.56 -1.11 12.52
N LEU A 175 30.05 0.10 12.76
CA LEU A 175 29.46 0.48 14.04
C LEU A 175 28.20 -0.32 14.31
N HIS A 176 27.32 -0.45 13.30
CA HIS A 176 26.10 -1.23 13.39
C HIS A 176 26.41 -2.69 13.73
N ASN A 177 27.35 -3.31 13.01
CA ASN A 177 27.78 -4.68 13.26
C ASN A 177 28.39 -4.86 14.67
N ALA A 178 29.21 -3.92 15.13
CA ALA A 178 29.82 -3.97 16.47
C ALA A 178 28.75 -3.82 17.58
N LEU A 179 27.78 -2.94 17.41
CA LEU A 179 26.65 -2.79 18.34
C LEU A 179 25.81 -4.04 18.37
N THR A 180 25.43 -4.57 17.22
CA THR A 180 24.67 -5.81 17.07
C THR A 180 25.37 -6.96 17.77
N GLN A 181 26.67 -7.17 17.49
CA GLN A 181 27.46 -8.22 18.12
C GLN A 181 27.50 -8.09 19.65
N ARG A 182 27.73 -6.86 20.16
CA ARG A 182 27.74 -6.62 21.61
C ARG A 182 26.40 -6.95 22.28
N PHE A 183 25.30 -6.60 21.64
CA PHE A 183 23.94 -6.93 22.13
C PHE A 183 23.69 -8.44 22.12
N ILE A 184 24.08 -9.13 21.03
CA ILE A 184 23.93 -10.58 20.90
C ILE A 184 24.72 -11.30 21.99
N ASP A 185 26.04 -11.03 22.11
CA ASP A 185 26.92 -11.72 23.03
C ASP A 185 26.47 -11.61 24.48
N ARG A 186 26.05 -10.40 24.88
CA ARG A 186 25.55 -10.17 26.25
C ARG A 186 24.23 -10.88 26.49
N ARG A 187 23.27 -10.75 25.57
CA ARG A 187 21.96 -11.33 25.67
C ARG A 187 21.99 -12.87 25.70
N THR A 188 22.72 -13.43 24.72
CA THR A 188 22.82 -14.90 24.59
C THR A 188 23.49 -15.52 25.79
N SER A 189 24.59 -14.94 26.27
CA SER A 189 25.32 -15.45 27.44
C SER A 189 24.46 -15.44 28.71
N LEU A 190 23.69 -14.38 28.93
CA LEU A 190 22.84 -14.23 30.12
C LEU A 190 21.65 -15.20 30.08
N LEU A 191 20.97 -15.26 28.96
CA LEU A 191 19.83 -16.16 28.78
C LEU A 191 20.24 -17.63 28.81
N MET A 192 21.33 -18.01 28.16
CA MET A 192 21.84 -19.40 28.19
C MET A 192 22.32 -19.82 29.59
N ARG A 193 22.89 -18.89 30.36
CA ARG A 193 23.25 -19.17 31.76
C ARG A 193 22.02 -19.49 32.61
N ARG A 194 20.93 -18.72 32.47
CA ARG A 194 19.67 -18.92 33.21
C ARG A 194 18.93 -20.16 32.75
N LEU A 195 18.88 -20.45 31.45
CA LEU A 195 18.34 -21.69 30.90
C LEU A 195 19.01 -22.95 31.50
N LYS A 196 20.35 -22.90 31.70
CA LYS A 196 21.10 -23.99 32.33
C LYS A 196 20.76 -24.16 33.81
N GLN A 197 20.33 -23.10 34.49
CA GLN A 197 19.93 -23.14 35.90
C GLN A 197 18.49 -23.63 36.14
N LYS A 198 17.72 -23.93 35.08
CA LYS A 198 16.29 -24.37 35.14
C LYS A 198 15.38 -23.40 35.92
N GLU A 199 15.72 -22.13 35.99
CA GLU A 199 14.85 -21.13 36.58
C GLU A 199 13.75 -20.76 35.59
N SER A 200 12.53 -20.49 36.13
CA SER A 200 11.43 -19.97 35.30
C SER A 200 11.79 -18.56 34.81
N LEU A 201 11.93 -18.38 33.50
CA LEU A 201 12.19 -17.09 32.90
C LEU A 201 10.94 -16.22 32.95
N VAL A 202 11.08 -14.97 33.35
CA VAL A 202 10.00 -13.98 33.33
C VAL A 202 10.14 -13.17 32.05
N ALA A 203 9.11 -13.24 31.20
CA ALA A 203 9.01 -12.42 30.00
C ALA A 203 8.11 -11.23 30.29
N GLU A 204 8.56 -10.05 29.89
CA GLU A 204 7.78 -8.81 29.91
C GLU A 204 7.58 -8.35 28.45
N VAL A 205 6.38 -7.87 28.14
CA VAL A 205 6.04 -7.35 26.84
C VAL A 205 5.56 -5.91 26.99
N ASP A 206 6.21 -4.99 26.33
CA ASP A 206 5.83 -3.58 26.37
C ASP A 206 4.62 -3.28 25.45
N THR A 207 4.16 -2.02 25.47
CA THR A 207 3.04 -1.55 24.64
C THR A 207 3.32 -1.59 23.13
N LYS A 208 4.58 -1.67 22.73
CA LYS A 208 5.01 -1.78 21.32
C LYS A 208 5.25 -3.23 20.87
N GLY A 209 4.97 -4.18 21.75
CA GLY A 209 5.21 -5.60 21.51
C GLY A 209 6.67 -6.02 21.63
N GLU A 210 7.54 -5.18 22.19
CA GLU A 210 8.94 -5.55 22.45
C GLU A 210 8.97 -6.52 23.64
N VAL A 211 9.63 -7.66 23.42
CA VAL A 211 9.73 -8.74 24.42
C VAL A 211 11.09 -8.64 25.06
N THR A 212 11.08 -8.48 26.39
CA THR A 212 12.27 -8.57 27.23
C THR A 212 12.16 -9.79 28.15
N ILE A 213 13.24 -10.52 28.28
CA ILE A 213 13.36 -11.63 29.24
C ILE A 213 14.48 -11.27 30.20
N GLU A 214 14.14 -11.18 31.50
CA GLU A 214 15.09 -10.74 32.53
C GLU A 214 15.74 -9.37 32.24
N GLY A 215 14.99 -8.46 31.59
CA GLY A 215 15.46 -7.14 31.22
C GLY A 215 16.29 -7.06 29.93
N GLU A 216 16.55 -8.19 29.26
CA GLU A 216 17.24 -8.21 27.96
C GLU A 216 16.23 -8.37 26.81
N PHE A 217 16.34 -7.53 25.79
CA PHE A 217 15.49 -7.59 24.61
C PHE A 217 15.73 -8.89 23.82
N VAL A 218 14.68 -9.63 23.50
CA VAL A 218 14.75 -10.94 22.84
C VAL A 218 14.11 -10.92 21.46
N GLY A 219 13.14 -10.04 21.23
CA GLY A 219 12.43 -9.97 19.98
C GLY A 219 11.14 -9.17 20.11
N LYS A 220 10.23 -9.36 19.13
CA LYS A 220 8.92 -8.70 19.10
C LYS A 220 7.78 -9.69 19.03
N LEU A 221 6.72 -9.41 19.76
CA LEU A 221 5.46 -10.14 19.72
C LEU A 221 4.46 -9.37 18.87
N ASN A 222 4.31 -9.77 17.62
CA ASN A 222 3.33 -9.21 16.68
C ASN A 222 2.04 -10.01 16.73
N GLY A 223 1.02 -9.47 17.42
CA GLY A 223 -0.18 -10.23 17.69
C GLY A 223 0.12 -11.48 18.52
N PHE A 224 0.06 -12.66 17.91
CA PHE A 224 0.36 -13.96 18.52
C PHE A 224 1.57 -14.66 17.87
N ARG A 225 2.38 -13.93 17.13
CA ARG A 225 3.63 -14.43 16.53
C ARG A 225 4.83 -13.78 17.17
N PHE A 226 5.69 -14.59 17.76
CA PHE A 226 6.96 -14.14 18.30
C PHE A 226 8.04 -14.17 17.23
N GLN A 227 8.57 -12.99 16.91
CA GLN A 227 9.71 -12.82 16.03
C GLN A 227 10.94 -12.55 16.86
N MET A 228 11.82 -13.54 16.92
CA MET A 228 13.11 -13.38 17.55
C MET A 228 14.03 -12.52 16.66
N ASP A 229 14.86 -11.73 17.30
CA ASP A 229 15.89 -10.94 16.61
C ASP A 229 16.89 -11.87 15.89
N LYS A 230 17.32 -11.53 14.68
CA LYS A 230 17.94 -12.46 13.71
C LYS A 230 19.37 -12.92 14.04
N ASP A 231 19.94 -12.51 15.15
CA ASP A 231 21.39 -12.47 15.33
C ASP A 231 22.00 -13.62 16.16
N ALA A 232 21.29 -14.73 16.36
CA ALA A 232 21.83 -15.91 17.05
C ALA A 232 22.18 -17.04 16.07
N THR A 233 23.19 -17.88 16.42
CA THR A 233 23.50 -19.08 15.65
C THR A 233 22.32 -20.05 15.58
N ALA A 234 22.23 -20.85 14.50
CA ALA A 234 21.02 -21.64 14.18
C ALA A 234 20.57 -22.63 15.28
N GLU A 235 21.49 -23.17 16.08
CA GLU A 235 21.16 -24.11 17.18
C GLU A 235 20.80 -23.37 18.48
N GLU A 236 21.53 -22.31 18.82
CA GLU A 236 21.22 -21.46 19.98
C GLU A 236 19.90 -20.74 19.81
N SER A 237 19.61 -20.31 18.58
CA SER A 237 18.37 -19.70 18.15
C SER A 237 17.14 -20.55 18.43
N LYS A 238 17.18 -21.86 18.15
CA LYS A 238 16.04 -22.77 18.41
C LYS A 238 15.79 -22.93 19.90
N THR A 239 16.85 -23.13 20.70
CA THR A 239 16.74 -23.32 22.16
C THR A 239 16.23 -22.05 22.84
N LEU A 240 16.75 -20.90 22.43
CA LEU A 240 16.34 -19.60 22.94
C LEU A 240 14.90 -19.27 22.55
N ARG A 241 14.51 -19.55 21.31
CA ARG A 241 13.12 -19.37 20.84
C ARG A 241 12.13 -20.19 21.66
N ALA A 242 12.40 -21.49 21.84
CA ALA A 242 11.54 -22.37 22.60
C ALA A 242 11.36 -21.89 24.06
N ALA A 243 12.47 -21.49 24.70
CA ALA A 243 12.42 -20.94 26.05
C ALA A 243 11.69 -19.60 26.14
N SER A 244 11.89 -18.72 25.15
CA SER A 244 11.18 -17.44 25.07
C SER A 244 9.68 -17.64 24.92
N ILE A 245 9.25 -18.56 24.05
CA ILE A 245 7.84 -18.87 23.87
C ILE A 245 7.25 -19.50 25.13
N GLN A 246 8.00 -20.36 25.84
CA GLN A 246 7.57 -20.89 27.11
C GLN A 246 7.39 -19.81 28.19
N ALA A 247 8.29 -18.84 28.24
CA ALA A 247 8.18 -17.68 29.13
C ALA A 247 7.02 -16.74 28.75
N LEU A 248 6.67 -16.69 27.46
CA LEU A 248 5.56 -15.88 26.93
C LEU A 248 4.18 -16.55 27.08
N GLN A 249 4.08 -17.79 27.55
CA GLN A 249 2.79 -18.49 27.69
C GLN A 249 1.72 -17.72 28.50
N PRO A 250 2.04 -17.08 29.65
CA PRO A 250 1.08 -16.27 30.37
C PRO A 250 0.58 -15.08 29.55
N GLU A 251 1.47 -14.42 28.77
CA GLU A 251 1.12 -13.28 27.92
C GLU A 251 0.24 -13.72 26.73
N PHE A 252 0.54 -14.85 26.09
CA PHE A 252 -0.33 -15.40 25.04
C PHE A 252 -1.74 -15.65 25.54
N ASN A 253 -1.88 -16.24 26.73
CA ASN A 253 -3.20 -16.50 27.33
C ASN A 253 -3.93 -15.18 27.66
N LEU A 254 -3.24 -14.22 28.31
CA LEU A 254 -3.81 -12.91 28.65
C LEU A 254 -4.28 -12.18 27.40
N ARG A 255 -3.45 -12.19 26.35
CA ARG A 255 -3.74 -11.55 25.08
C ARG A 255 -4.88 -12.23 24.34
N ALA A 256 -4.96 -13.57 24.38
CA ALA A 256 -6.07 -14.34 23.82
C ALA A 256 -7.39 -14.04 24.55
N ASP A 257 -7.37 -13.93 25.88
CA ASP A 257 -8.53 -13.59 26.68
C ASP A 257 -8.99 -12.15 26.41
N ARG A 258 -8.06 -11.21 26.30
CA ARG A 258 -8.35 -9.83 25.91
C ARG A 258 -8.96 -9.77 24.51
N MET A 259 -8.37 -10.43 23.53
CA MET A 259 -8.90 -10.50 22.18
C MET A 259 -10.29 -11.16 22.13
N TYR A 260 -10.50 -12.24 22.89
CA TYR A 260 -11.78 -12.93 22.93
C TYR A 260 -12.92 -12.04 23.44
N ASN A 261 -12.64 -11.16 24.40
CA ASN A 261 -13.59 -10.24 24.99
C ASN A 261 -13.64 -8.86 24.28
N ALA A 262 -12.76 -8.61 23.32
CA ALA A 262 -12.69 -7.34 22.60
C ALA A 262 -13.96 -7.11 21.75
N PRO A 263 -14.47 -5.87 21.66
CA PRO A 263 -15.61 -5.52 20.81
C PRO A 263 -15.25 -5.67 19.32
N ASP A 264 -16.28 -5.84 18.47
CA ASP A 264 -16.08 -5.98 17.00
C ASP A 264 -15.47 -4.75 16.34
N THR A 265 -15.50 -3.59 16.98
CA THR A 265 -14.90 -2.34 16.50
C THR A 265 -13.37 -2.38 16.48
N GLU A 266 -12.75 -3.28 17.25
CA GLU A 266 -11.29 -3.48 17.24
C GLU A 266 -10.84 -4.42 16.12
N PHE A 267 -11.79 -5.05 15.41
CA PHE A 267 -11.48 -6.00 14.33
C PHE A 267 -11.80 -5.42 12.96
N GLU A 268 -10.91 -5.67 12.04
CA GLU A 268 -11.08 -5.28 10.63
C GLU A 268 -10.65 -6.42 9.71
N PHE A 269 -11.25 -6.49 8.51
CA PHE A 269 -10.76 -7.34 7.44
C PHE A 269 -10.21 -6.49 6.30
N THR A 270 -9.12 -6.94 5.71
CA THR A 270 -8.46 -6.26 4.59
C THR A 270 -9.07 -6.70 3.26
N GLU A 271 -8.81 -5.96 2.20
CA GLU A 271 -9.27 -6.29 0.83
C GLU A 271 -8.62 -7.57 0.27
N GLN A 272 -7.51 -8.00 0.85
CA GLN A 272 -6.82 -9.26 0.51
C GLN A 272 -7.18 -10.42 1.46
N GLY A 273 -8.25 -10.28 2.24
CA GLY A 273 -8.74 -11.35 3.13
C GLY A 273 -7.96 -11.50 4.44
N GLY A 274 -7.07 -10.57 4.78
CA GLY A 274 -6.40 -10.54 6.07
C GLY A 274 -7.36 -10.12 7.20
N LEU A 275 -7.16 -10.66 8.40
CA LEU A 275 -7.92 -10.32 9.60
C LEU A 275 -7.01 -9.59 10.58
N MET A 276 -7.42 -8.40 10.96
CA MET A 276 -6.68 -7.51 11.86
C MET A 276 -7.37 -7.39 13.21
N TRP A 277 -6.60 -7.27 14.28
CA TRP A 277 -7.01 -6.83 15.60
C TRP A 277 -6.17 -5.63 16.02
N GLY A 278 -6.75 -4.45 15.97
CA GLY A 278 -6.00 -3.21 16.02
C GLY A 278 -4.97 -3.13 14.88
N GLU A 279 -3.69 -2.99 15.22
CA GLU A 279 -2.58 -2.93 14.27
C GLU A 279 -2.00 -4.32 13.91
N TYR A 280 -2.47 -5.38 14.56
CA TYR A 280 -1.89 -6.72 14.41
C TYR A 280 -2.67 -7.58 13.41
N GLY A 281 -1.95 -8.20 12.47
CA GLY A 281 -2.49 -9.26 11.63
C GLY A 281 -2.61 -10.56 12.46
N VAL A 282 -3.86 -11.00 12.70
CA VAL A 282 -4.14 -12.17 13.56
C VAL A 282 -4.62 -13.40 12.80
N GLY A 283 -4.88 -13.25 11.50
CA GLY A 283 -5.28 -14.36 10.64
C GLY A 283 -5.54 -13.93 9.22
N LYS A 284 -5.92 -14.88 8.39
CA LYS A 284 -6.43 -14.65 7.04
C LYS A 284 -7.59 -15.57 6.73
N LEU A 285 -8.45 -15.11 5.84
CA LEU A 285 -9.51 -15.93 5.27
C LEU A 285 -8.91 -16.89 4.23
N ILE A 286 -9.36 -18.13 4.22
CA ILE A 286 -9.04 -19.11 3.20
C ILE A 286 -10.34 -19.70 2.64
N LYS A 287 -10.28 -20.34 1.46
CA LYS A 287 -11.42 -20.97 0.82
C LYS A 287 -12.12 -21.95 1.76
N GLY A 288 -13.43 -21.82 1.88
CA GLY A 288 -14.32 -22.72 2.61
C GLY A 288 -15.05 -23.67 1.67
N ASP A 289 -15.98 -24.44 2.24
CA ASP A 289 -16.82 -25.36 1.47
C ASP A 289 -17.96 -24.62 0.73
N ASP A 290 -18.39 -23.48 1.27
CA ASP A 290 -19.38 -22.58 0.67
C ASP A 290 -18.80 -21.16 0.61
N ILE A 291 -19.23 -20.39 -0.40
CA ILE A 291 -18.78 -19.01 -0.62
C ILE A 291 -19.09 -18.07 0.56
N LEU A 292 -20.15 -18.34 1.32
CA LEU A 292 -20.54 -17.59 2.51
C LEU A 292 -19.93 -18.14 3.81
N SER A 293 -19.15 -19.23 3.74
CA SER A 293 -18.55 -19.88 4.90
C SER A 293 -17.04 -20.05 4.72
N PRO A 294 -16.28 -18.94 4.62
CA PRO A 294 -14.83 -19.02 4.51
C PRO A 294 -14.22 -19.67 5.75
N ARG A 295 -13.12 -20.40 5.60
CA ARG A 295 -12.31 -20.89 6.71
C ARG A 295 -11.33 -19.80 7.14
N ILE A 296 -10.83 -19.91 8.35
CA ILE A 296 -9.89 -18.95 8.92
C ILE A 296 -8.60 -19.67 9.28
N GLU A 297 -7.50 -19.21 8.73
CA GLU A 297 -6.15 -19.56 9.14
C GLU A 297 -5.66 -18.50 10.12
N VAL A 298 -5.35 -18.90 11.35
CA VAL A 298 -4.92 -17.98 12.39
C VAL A 298 -3.40 -17.79 12.38
N PHE A 299 -2.94 -16.61 12.71
CA PHE A 299 -1.53 -16.27 12.82
C PHE A 299 -1.08 -16.36 14.28
N VAL A 300 -1.00 -17.58 14.78
CA VAL A 300 -0.57 -17.92 16.13
C VAL A 300 0.62 -18.87 16.01
N ASP A 301 1.65 -18.68 16.84
CA ASP A 301 2.75 -19.64 16.91
C ASP A 301 2.23 -20.99 17.44
N ASP A 302 2.64 -22.10 16.81
CA ASP A 302 2.20 -23.45 17.16
C ASP A 302 2.51 -23.78 18.64
N GLU A 303 3.61 -23.25 19.14
CA GLU A 303 4.05 -23.42 20.52
C GLU A 303 3.27 -22.58 21.55
N ALA A 304 2.44 -21.61 21.09
CA ALA A 304 1.60 -20.82 22.01
C ALA A 304 0.47 -21.63 22.68
N GLY A 305 0.22 -22.85 22.19
CA GLY A 305 -0.72 -23.81 22.78
C GLY A 305 -2.10 -23.81 22.12
N ASN A 306 -2.71 -25.01 22.11
CA ASN A 306 -4.00 -25.24 21.44
C ASN A 306 -5.15 -24.39 22.01
N GLU A 307 -5.09 -24.01 23.28
CA GLU A 307 -6.13 -23.20 23.92
C GLU A 307 -6.14 -21.79 23.33
N VAL A 308 -4.96 -21.17 23.16
CA VAL A 308 -4.78 -19.84 22.53
C VAL A 308 -5.28 -19.89 21.10
N ILE A 309 -4.82 -20.86 20.29
CA ILE A 309 -5.25 -21.06 18.91
C ILE A 309 -6.78 -21.17 18.81
N THR A 310 -7.38 -21.99 19.66
CA THR A 310 -8.84 -22.21 19.66
C THR A 310 -9.62 -20.94 20.03
N LYS A 311 -9.16 -20.17 21.05
CA LYS A 311 -9.79 -18.90 21.45
C LYS A 311 -9.73 -17.90 20.34
N VAL A 312 -8.56 -17.70 19.72
CA VAL A 312 -8.34 -16.78 18.60
C VAL A 312 -9.21 -17.16 17.40
N GLN A 313 -9.20 -18.44 17.01
CA GLN A 313 -10.00 -18.95 15.90
C GLN A 313 -11.50 -18.77 16.13
N LYS A 314 -11.99 -19.09 17.33
CA LYS A 314 -13.40 -18.90 17.72
C LYS A 314 -13.79 -17.42 17.62
N ARG A 315 -12.97 -16.52 18.14
CA ARG A 315 -13.26 -15.08 18.12
C ARG A 315 -13.31 -14.51 16.72
N LEU A 316 -12.34 -14.85 15.89
CA LEU A 316 -12.32 -14.42 14.49
C LEU A 316 -13.50 -14.99 13.70
N ARG A 317 -13.88 -16.24 13.95
CA ARG A 317 -15.05 -16.85 13.33
C ARG A 317 -16.32 -16.10 13.71
N HIS A 318 -16.53 -15.81 15.01
CA HIS A 318 -17.66 -15.00 15.47
C HIS A 318 -17.71 -13.61 14.82
N PHE A 319 -16.56 -12.97 14.66
CA PHE A 319 -16.48 -11.68 13.98
C PHE A 319 -16.90 -11.79 12.52
N MET A 320 -16.35 -12.75 11.78
CA MET A 320 -16.67 -12.92 10.35
C MET A 320 -18.12 -13.37 10.14
N ASP A 321 -18.64 -14.29 10.94
CA ASP A 321 -20.03 -14.72 10.87
C ASP A 321 -20.99 -13.54 11.08
N ARG A 322 -20.71 -12.66 12.05
CA ARG A 322 -21.51 -11.44 12.25
C ARG A 322 -21.39 -10.46 11.09
N LYS A 323 -20.20 -10.26 10.54
CA LYS A 323 -19.99 -9.40 9.36
C LYS A 323 -20.72 -9.94 8.14
N ILE A 324 -20.64 -11.24 7.87
CA ILE A 324 -21.35 -11.90 6.78
C ILE A 324 -22.87 -11.80 6.98
N ASN A 325 -23.37 -12.14 8.18
CA ASN A 325 -24.79 -12.07 8.50
C ASN A 325 -25.33 -10.64 8.37
N SER A 326 -24.60 -9.64 8.85
CA SER A 326 -25.02 -8.23 8.74
C SER A 326 -24.96 -7.71 7.30
N ALA A 327 -23.89 -8.03 6.54
CA ALA A 327 -23.73 -7.55 5.18
C ALA A 327 -24.69 -8.21 4.20
N PHE A 328 -24.98 -9.50 4.38
CA PHE A 328 -25.83 -10.31 3.51
C PHE A 328 -27.17 -10.67 4.13
N GLU A 329 -27.59 -9.98 5.21
CA GLU A 329 -28.87 -10.22 5.90
C GLU A 329 -30.05 -10.41 4.94
N PRO A 330 -30.31 -9.52 3.93
CA PRO A 330 -31.44 -9.68 3.05
C PRO A 330 -31.35 -10.94 2.17
N LEU A 331 -30.13 -11.34 1.84
CA LEU A 331 -29.86 -12.52 1.02
C LEU A 331 -30.08 -13.81 1.84
N LEU A 332 -29.61 -13.82 3.07
CA LEU A 332 -29.79 -14.94 4.01
C LEU A 332 -31.26 -15.08 4.42
N ALA A 333 -31.93 -13.98 4.73
CA ALA A 333 -33.36 -13.98 5.04
C ALA A 333 -34.21 -14.53 3.88
N MET A 334 -33.83 -14.23 2.62
CA MET A 334 -34.48 -14.82 1.45
C MET A 334 -34.21 -16.32 1.31
N ARG A 335 -32.99 -16.78 1.62
CA ARG A 335 -32.62 -18.20 1.57
C ARG A 335 -33.40 -19.02 2.61
N ASP A 336 -33.55 -18.47 3.79
CA ASP A 336 -34.09 -19.16 4.96
C ASP A 336 -35.62 -19.01 5.08
N ASP A 337 -36.28 -18.22 4.21
CA ASP A 337 -37.73 -18.05 4.17
C ASP A 337 -38.41 -19.30 3.59
N GLU A 338 -39.19 -19.99 4.41
CA GLU A 338 -39.95 -21.19 4.04
C GLU A 338 -41.07 -20.94 3.01
N LEU A 339 -41.53 -19.68 2.92
CA LEU A 339 -42.55 -19.29 1.95
C LEU A 339 -42.01 -19.27 0.51
N VAL A 340 -40.69 -19.11 0.37
CA VAL A 340 -40.04 -19.16 -0.94
C VAL A 340 -39.88 -20.63 -1.35
N ASN A 341 -40.71 -21.12 -2.24
CA ASN A 341 -40.73 -22.53 -2.67
C ASN A 341 -40.66 -22.68 -4.20
N GLY A 342 -40.58 -23.90 -4.69
CA GLY A 342 -40.60 -24.23 -6.11
C GLY A 342 -39.54 -23.50 -6.94
N MET A 343 -39.93 -22.92 -8.07
CA MET A 343 -39.03 -22.16 -8.97
C MET A 343 -38.47 -20.91 -8.33
N ALA A 344 -39.21 -20.24 -7.44
CA ALA A 344 -38.75 -19.09 -6.70
C ALA A 344 -37.55 -19.46 -5.78
N ARG A 345 -37.60 -20.63 -5.12
CA ARG A 345 -36.51 -21.13 -4.29
C ARG A 345 -35.24 -21.44 -5.10
N GLY A 346 -35.42 -22.06 -6.29
CA GLY A 346 -34.29 -22.31 -7.19
C GLY A 346 -33.60 -21.01 -7.64
N LEU A 347 -34.39 -19.97 -7.97
CA LEU A 347 -33.85 -18.67 -8.35
C LEU A 347 -33.21 -17.95 -7.16
N ALA A 348 -33.79 -18.04 -5.95
CA ALA A 348 -33.21 -17.53 -4.72
C ALA A 348 -31.85 -18.18 -4.42
N PHE A 349 -31.73 -19.49 -4.57
CA PHE A 349 -30.46 -20.22 -4.39
C PHE A 349 -29.38 -19.71 -5.34
N ARG A 350 -29.70 -19.57 -6.63
CA ARG A 350 -28.77 -19.01 -7.62
C ARG A 350 -28.34 -17.58 -7.30
N LEU A 351 -29.27 -16.79 -6.74
CA LEU A 351 -28.97 -15.42 -6.32
C LEU A 351 -28.01 -15.42 -5.10
N VAL A 352 -28.17 -16.36 -4.16
CA VAL A 352 -27.24 -16.55 -3.02
C VAL A 352 -25.85 -16.97 -3.49
N GLU A 353 -25.74 -17.98 -4.35
CA GLU A 353 -24.47 -18.41 -4.96
C GLU A 353 -23.75 -17.29 -5.72
N SER A 354 -24.54 -16.39 -6.31
CA SER A 354 -24.03 -15.22 -7.03
C SER A 354 -23.87 -13.99 -6.15
N LEU A 355 -24.03 -14.13 -4.82
CA LEU A 355 -23.90 -13.05 -3.84
C LEU A 355 -24.77 -11.82 -4.15
N GLY A 356 -26.02 -12.08 -4.60
CA GLY A 356 -27.05 -11.08 -4.78
C GLY A 356 -27.07 -10.35 -6.12
N VAL A 357 -26.27 -10.75 -7.11
CA VAL A 357 -26.23 -10.12 -8.45
C VAL A 357 -26.02 -11.17 -9.53
N ILE A 358 -26.98 -11.29 -10.45
CA ILE A 358 -26.91 -12.23 -11.59
C ILE A 358 -27.26 -11.50 -12.90
N PRO A 359 -26.46 -11.61 -13.96
CA PRO A 359 -26.85 -11.15 -15.29
C PRO A 359 -28.12 -11.87 -15.76
N ARG A 360 -29.10 -11.11 -16.23
CA ARG A 360 -30.40 -11.69 -16.66
C ARG A 360 -30.26 -12.73 -17.76
N SER A 361 -29.24 -12.62 -18.60
CA SER A 361 -28.96 -13.62 -19.65
C SER A 361 -28.75 -15.03 -19.10
N VAL A 362 -28.21 -15.16 -17.90
CA VAL A 362 -27.93 -16.44 -17.25
C VAL A 362 -29.22 -17.10 -16.72
N VAL A 363 -30.17 -16.29 -16.23
CA VAL A 363 -31.43 -16.76 -15.58
C VAL A 363 -32.67 -16.47 -16.41
N ALA A 364 -32.50 -16.21 -17.71
CA ALA A 364 -33.61 -15.78 -18.58
C ALA A 364 -34.75 -16.80 -18.69
N LYS A 365 -34.44 -18.11 -18.65
CA LYS A 365 -35.42 -19.19 -18.64
C LYS A 365 -36.19 -19.23 -17.32
N ASP A 366 -35.47 -19.27 -16.20
CA ASP A 366 -36.03 -19.35 -14.85
C ASP A 366 -36.96 -18.16 -14.56
N VAL A 367 -36.54 -16.95 -14.99
CA VAL A 367 -37.38 -15.73 -14.87
C VAL A 367 -38.65 -15.77 -15.74
N LYS A 368 -38.64 -16.45 -16.90
CA LYS A 368 -39.85 -16.61 -17.73
C LYS A 368 -40.83 -17.59 -17.14
N GLU A 369 -40.32 -18.69 -16.58
CA GLU A 369 -41.10 -19.77 -15.99
C GLU A 369 -41.64 -19.42 -14.61
N LEU A 370 -41.07 -18.39 -13.96
CA LEU A 370 -41.48 -17.94 -12.63
C LEU A 370 -42.87 -17.28 -12.70
N ASP A 371 -43.79 -17.76 -11.86
CA ASP A 371 -45.12 -17.23 -11.68
C ASP A 371 -45.17 -15.84 -11.02
N GLN A 372 -46.36 -15.23 -10.98
CA GLN A 372 -46.52 -13.88 -10.43
C GLN A 372 -46.32 -13.86 -8.89
N ASP A 373 -46.75 -14.92 -8.22
CA ASP A 373 -46.66 -15.05 -6.75
C ASP A 373 -45.20 -15.23 -6.31
N GLY A 374 -44.46 -16.10 -6.99
CA GLY A 374 -43.02 -16.25 -6.76
C GLY A 374 -42.20 -14.97 -7.01
N ARG A 375 -42.58 -14.20 -8.07
CA ARG A 375 -42.00 -12.86 -8.27
C ARG A 375 -42.35 -11.90 -7.15
N GLY A 376 -43.60 -11.98 -6.63
CA GLY A 376 -44.05 -11.17 -5.51
C GLY A 376 -43.25 -11.47 -4.25
N LEU A 377 -43.02 -12.76 -3.93
CA LEU A 377 -42.21 -13.19 -2.80
C LEU A 377 -40.77 -12.71 -2.89
N LEU A 378 -40.10 -12.89 -4.03
CA LEU A 378 -38.72 -12.43 -4.20
C LEU A 378 -38.61 -10.90 -4.12
N ARG A 379 -39.61 -10.16 -4.61
CA ARG A 379 -39.64 -8.67 -4.47
C ARG A 379 -39.75 -8.22 -3.02
N LYS A 380 -40.46 -8.96 -2.16
CA LYS A 380 -40.53 -8.67 -0.71
C LYS A 380 -39.17 -8.72 -0.06
N HIS A 381 -38.29 -9.62 -0.54
CA HIS A 381 -36.88 -9.69 -0.11
C HIS A 381 -35.97 -8.68 -0.83
N GLY A 382 -36.53 -7.68 -1.53
CA GLY A 382 -35.78 -6.62 -2.20
C GLY A 382 -35.14 -7.01 -3.53
N VAL A 383 -35.51 -8.16 -4.11
CA VAL A 383 -35.02 -8.57 -5.44
C VAL A 383 -35.64 -7.70 -6.52
N ARG A 384 -34.83 -7.11 -7.36
CA ARG A 384 -35.20 -6.33 -8.54
C ARG A 384 -34.99 -7.14 -9.80
N PHE A 385 -36.07 -7.23 -10.62
CA PHE A 385 -36.03 -7.88 -11.91
C PHE A 385 -35.75 -6.83 -13.00
N GLY A 386 -34.48 -6.51 -13.17
CA GLY A 386 -34.08 -5.51 -14.17
C GLY A 386 -34.09 -6.01 -15.59
N GLN A 387 -33.83 -5.13 -16.55
CA GLN A 387 -33.73 -5.47 -17.98
C GLN A 387 -32.46 -6.26 -18.28
N TYR A 388 -31.35 -5.89 -17.61
CA TYR A 388 -30.03 -6.45 -17.81
C TYR A 388 -29.61 -7.39 -16.70
N THR A 389 -30.09 -7.13 -15.47
CA THR A 389 -29.56 -7.78 -14.26
C THR A 389 -30.70 -8.09 -13.27
N LEU A 390 -30.63 -9.26 -12.67
CA LEU A 390 -31.39 -9.60 -11.48
C LEU A 390 -30.51 -9.32 -10.27
N PHE A 391 -30.96 -8.47 -9.36
CA PHE A 391 -30.13 -8.07 -8.22
C PHE A 391 -30.96 -7.70 -6.99
N GLN A 392 -30.34 -7.79 -5.85
CA GLN A 392 -30.90 -7.32 -4.60
C GLN A 392 -30.28 -5.94 -4.27
N GLN A 393 -31.12 -4.92 -4.13
CA GLN A 393 -30.67 -3.53 -4.08
C GLN A 393 -29.70 -3.24 -2.92
N LEU A 394 -29.93 -3.83 -1.75
CA LEU A 394 -29.07 -3.64 -0.58
C LEU A 394 -27.66 -4.22 -0.78
N MET A 395 -27.51 -5.20 -1.67
CA MET A 395 -26.22 -5.81 -2.01
C MET A 395 -25.31 -4.89 -2.84
N LEU A 396 -25.82 -3.80 -3.39
CA LEU A 396 -25.02 -2.82 -4.13
C LEU A 396 -24.40 -1.74 -3.23
N LYS A 397 -24.66 -1.79 -1.91
CA LYS A 397 -24.01 -0.89 -0.95
C LYS A 397 -22.50 -1.20 -0.84
N PRO A 398 -21.66 -0.21 -0.47
CA PRO A 398 -20.21 -0.39 -0.41
C PRO A 398 -19.75 -1.55 0.49
N ALA A 399 -20.30 -1.69 1.69
CA ALA A 399 -19.90 -2.75 2.63
C ALA A 399 -20.18 -4.18 2.12
N PRO A 400 -21.41 -4.53 1.64
CA PRO A 400 -21.65 -5.82 1.00
C PRO A 400 -20.80 -6.03 -0.25
N THR A 401 -20.55 -4.98 -1.04
CA THR A 401 -19.74 -5.08 -2.27
C THR A 401 -18.29 -5.43 -1.96
N ARG A 402 -17.67 -4.75 -0.98
CA ARG A 402 -16.31 -5.04 -0.52
C ARG A 402 -16.18 -6.49 -0.02
N LEU A 403 -17.08 -6.91 0.86
CA LEU A 403 -17.06 -8.27 1.39
C LEU A 403 -17.34 -9.32 0.30
N ARG A 404 -18.25 -9.05 -0.63
CA ARG A 404 -18.54 -9.91 -1.77
C ARG A 404 -17.33 -10.14 -2.67
N LEU A 405 -16.54 -9.11 -2.94
CA LEU A 405 -15.33 -9.22 -3.76
C LEU A 405 -14.29 -10.09 -3.05
N VAL A 406 -14.09 -9.91 -1.75
CA VAL A 406 -13.17 -10.75 -0.96
C VAL A 406 -13.62 -12.21 -0.96
N LEU A 407 -14.89 -12.49 -0.66
CA LEU A 407 -15.41 -13.88 -0.61
C LEU A 407 -15.37 -14.55 -2.00
N TRP A 408 -15.70 -13.82 -3.03
CA TRP A 408 -15.61 -14.31 -4.41
C TRP A 408 -14.17 -14.61 -4.81
N SER A 409 -13.23 -13.72 -4.50
CA SER A 409 -11.81 -13.89 -4.82
C SER A 409 -11.20 -15.10 -4.10
N LEU A 410 -11.59 -15.30 -2.84
CA LEU A 410 -11.22 -16.51 -2.07
C LEU A 410 -11.75 -17.79 -2.72
N PHE A 411 -13.02 -17.78 -3.15
CA PHE A 411 -13.66 -18.96 -3.73
C PHE A 411 -13.06 -19.35 -5.08
N GLU A 412 -12.70 -18.35 -5.90
CA GLU A 412 -12.02 -18.53 -7.20
C GLU A 412 -10.49 -18.73 -7.06
N GLU A 413 -9.94 -18.61 -5.84
CA GLU A 413 -8.51 -18.80 -5.53
C GLU A 413 -7.61 -17.85 -6.32
N PHE A 414 -7.95 -16.56 -6.36
CA PHE A 414 -7.09 -15.55 -6.97
C PHE A 414 -5.87 -15.27 -6.10
N ASP A 415 -4.71 -15.10 -6.72
CA ASP A 415 -3.47 -14.71 -6.04
C ASP A 415 -3.54 -13.27 -5.53
N GLU A 416 -4.15 -12.37 -6.31
CA GLU A 416 -4.38 -10.98 -5.96
C GLU A 416 -5.87 -10.64 -6.12
N PHE A 417 -6.45 -10.09 -5.07
CA PHE A 417 -7.88 -9.78 -5.06
C PHE A 417 -8.12 -8.43 -5.71
N PRO A 418 -9.10 -8.32 -6.63
CA PRO A 418 -9.44 -7.06 -7.25
C PRO A 418 -10.04 -6.10 -6.22
N GLU A 419 -9.58 -4.86 -6.26
CA GLU A 419 -10.04 -3.79 -5.37
C GLU A 419 -11.52 -3.45 -5.60
N ALA A 420 -12.18 -3.06 -4.51
CA ALA A 420 -13.55 -2.56 -4.58
C ALA A 420 -13.57 -1.17 -5.23
N PRO A 421 -14.52 -0.88 -6.12
CA PRO A 421 -14.66 0.45 -6.68
C PRO A 421 -14.90 1.51 -5.60
N PRO A 422 -14.39 2.75 -5.79
CA PRO A 422 -14.66 3.84 -4.86
C PRO A 422 -16.17 4.05 -4.64
N ALA A 423 -16.55 4.25 -3.38
CA ALA A 423 -17.94 4.44 -3.00
C ALA A 423 -18.54 5.69 -3.67
N GLY A 424 -19.80 5.61 -4.12
CA GLY A 424 -20.55 6.74 -4.67
C GLY A 424 -20.39 6.97 -6.16
N LEU A 425 -19.43 6.36 -6.85
CA LEU A 425 -19.29 6.51 -8.29
C LEU A 425 -20.39 5.77 -9.04
N VAL A 426 -21.01 6.46 -9.99
CA VAL A 426 -22.02 5.90 -10.89
C VAL A 426 -21.37 5.12 -12.03
N THR A 427 -20.29 5.65 -12.58
CA THR A 427 -19.53 5.03 -13.67
C THR A 427 -18.04 4.98 -13.31
N ILE A 428 -17.39 3.90 -13.70
CA ILE A 428 -15.94 3.71 -13.56
C ILE A 428 -15.34 3.38 -14.92
N PRO A 429 -14.08 3.75 -15.21
CA PRO A 429 -13.40 3.33 -16.43
C PRO A 429 -13.20 1.82 -16.48
N GLU A 430 -13.06 1.26 -17.67
CA GLU A 430 -12.68 -0.14 -17.82
C GLU A 430 -11.28 -0.38 -17.28
N SER A 431 -11.14 -1.36 -16.39
CA SER A 431 -9.83 -1.83 -15.92
C SER A 431 -9.38 -3.03 -16.75
N LYS A 432 -8.34 -2.86 -17.57
CA LYS A 432 -7.83 -3.87 -18.52
C LYS A 432 -7.29 -5.15 -17.86
N GLY A 433 -7.03 -5.14 -16.54
CA GLY A 433 -6.52 -6.27 -15.76
C GLY A 433 -7.57 -7.01 -14.92
N SER A 434 -8.82 -6.58 -14.93
CA SER A 434 -9.85 -7.17 -14.08
C SER A 434 -10.18 -8.61 -14.48
N PRO A 435 -10.30 -9.55 -13.49
CA PRO A 435 -10.67 -10.92 -13.78
C PRO A 435 -12.10 -11.02 -14.33
N LYS A 436 -12.36 -12.08 -15.10
CA LYS A 436 -13.69 -12.34 -15.65
C LYS A 436 -14.73 -12.46 -14.54
N GLY A 437 -15.82 -11.69 -14.63
CA GLY A 437 -16.87 -11.67 -13.60
C GLY A 437 -16.71 -10.58 -12.55
N TYR A 438 -15.64 -9.80 -12.57
CA TYR A 438 -15.41 -8.70 -11.64
C TYR A 438 -16.56 -7.68 -11.62
N TYR A 439 -16.95 -7.12 -12.76
CA TYR A 439 -17.94 -6.04 -12.81
C TYR A 439 -19.29 -6.42 -12.17
N PRO A 440 -19.93 -7.57 -12.46
CA PRO A 440 -21.13 -7.98 -11.75
C PRO A 440 -20.91 -8.13 -10.24
N ARG A 441 -19.77 -8.64 -9.82
CA ARG A 441 -19.42 -8.79 -8.40
C ARG A 441 -19.15 -7.44 -7.74
N ALA A 442 -18.58 -6.50 -8.47
CA ALA A 442 -18.41 -5.12 -8.02
C ALA A 442 -19.72 -4.30 -8.02
N GLY A 443 -20.83 -4.83 -8.57
CA GLY A 443 -22.11 -4.14 -8.68
C GLY A 443 -22.21 -3.23 -9.91
N TYR A 444 -21.38 -3.49 -10.93
CA TYR A 444 -21.34 -2.74 -12.18
C TYR A 444 -21.59 -3.64 -13.39
N ARG A 445 -21.89 -3.02 -14.52
CA ARG A 445 -21.93 -3.67 -15.82
C ARG A 445 -21.06 -2.90 -16.80
N LEU A 446 -20.19 -3.61 -17.49
CA LEU A 446 -19.37 -3.04 -18.56
C LEU A 446 -20.25 -2.66 -19.75
N ALA A 447 -20.10 -1.44 -20.21
CA ALA A 447 -20.80 -0.85 -21.34
C ALA A 447 -19.82 0.06 -22.12
N GLY A 448 -19.23 -0.48 -23.18
CA GLY A 448 -18.15 0.17 -23.92
C GLY A 448 -16.87 0.30 -23.07
N GLU A 449 -16.26 1.47 -23.06
CA GLU A 449 -15.02 1.77 -22.32
C GLU A 449 -15.24 2.07 -20.82
N ARG A 450 -16.49 2.07 -20.37
CA ARG A 450 -16.86 2.35 -18.98
C ARG A 450 -17.79 1.28 -18.45
N ALA A 451 -17.77 1.10 -17.14
CA ALA A 451 -18.76 0.28 -16.45
C ALA A 451 -19.69 1.18 -15.64
N ILE A 452 -20.99 0.91 -15.75
CA ILE A 452 -22.06 1.64 -15.04
C ILE A 452 -22.60 0.80 -13.89
N ARG A 453 -22.92 1.45 -12.77
CA ARG A 453 -23.50 0.78 -11.60
C ARG A 453 -24.90 0.24 -11.94
N ILE A 454 -25.17 -1.00 -11.52
CA ILE A 454 -26.34 -1.79 -11.95
C ILE A 454 -27.68 -1.08 -11.69
N ASP A 455 -27.84 -0.44 -10.52
CA ASP A 455 -29.08 0.28 -10.19
C ASP A 455 -29.33 1.50 -11.10
N MET A 456 -28.26 2.20 -11.49
CA MET A 456 -28.35 3.33 -12.40
C MET A 456 -28.56 2.88 -13.85
N LEU A 457 -27.93 1.77 -14.23
CA LEU A 457 -28.21 1.14 -15.53
C LEU A 457 -29.68 0.75 -15.70
N GLU A 458 -30.27 0.14 -14.67
CA GLU A 458 -31.69 -0.27 -14.74
C GLU A 458 -32.63 0.94 -14.75
N ARG A 459 -32.28 2.04 -14.05
CA ARG A 459 -32.99 3.32 -14.16
C ARG A 459 -32.89 3.90 -15.58
N LEU A 460 -31.68 3.87 -16.16
CA LEU A 460 -31.47 4.30 -17.54
C LEU A 460 -32.30 3.43 -18.52
N ALA A 461 -32.35 2.11 -18.28
CA ALA A 461 -33.15 1.19 -19.06
C ALA A 461 -34.67 1.49 -18.96
N ASP A 462 -35.16 1.91 -17.80
CA ASP A 462 -36.52 2.33 -17.61
C ASP A 462 -36.86 3.64 -18.39
N LEU A 463 -35.91 4.62 -18.37
CA LEU A 463 -36.06 5.83 -19.19
C LEU A 463 -36.03 5.53 -20.70
N THR A 464 -35.16 4.64 -21.14
CA THR A 464 -35.10 4.27 -22.57
C THR A 464 -36.34 3.53 -23.03
N ARG A 465 -37.09 2.84 -22.17
CA ARG A 465 -38.37 2.20 -22.50
C ARG A 465 -39.48 3.20 -22.84
N THR A 466 -39.44 4.39 -22.29
CA THR A 466 -40.40 5.45 -22.58
C THR A 466 -40.12 6.13 -23.91
N GLN A 467 -38.97 5.90 -24.52
CA GLN A 467 -38.55 6.49 -25.79
C GLN A 467 -38.91 5.59 -27.00
N ASN A 468 -38.99 6.21 -28.16
CA ASN A 468 -39.19 5.46 -29.40
C ASN A 468 -37.89 4.83 -29.90
N VAL A 469 -37.53 3.69 -29.33
CA VAL A 469 -36.24 2.99 -29.53
C VAL A 469 -36.09 2.48 -30.99
N LYS A 470 -37.18 2.34 -31.76
CA LYS A 470 -37.14 1.81 -33.14
C LYS A 470 -36.77 2.89 -34.14
N ASP A 471 -37.39 4.06 -34.03
CA ASP A 471 -37.15 5.18 -34.94
C ASP A 471 -35.90 5.99 -34.54
N GLY A 472 -35.46 5.84 -33.29
CA GLY A 472 -34.34 6.52 -32.69
C GLY A 472 -34.76 7.62 -31.72
N PHE A 473 -33.90 7.88 -30.73
CA PHE A 473 -34.09 8.95 -29.74
C PHE A 473 -32.78 9.63 -29.45
N GLU A 474 -32.80 10.88 -28.98
CA GLU A 474 -31.67 11.62 -28.47
C GLU A 474 -31.56 11.46 -26.95
N ALA A 475 -30.33 11.58 -26.40
CA ALA A 475 -30.13 11.61 -24.95
C ALA A 475 -30.77 12.87 -24.37
N ASN A 476 -31.63 12.70 -23.38
CA ASN A 476 -32.16 13.81 -22.61
C ASN A 476 -31.25 14.12 -21.40
N SER A 477 -31.43 15.29 -20.79
CA SER A 477 -30.66 15.74 -19.61
C SER A 477 -30.72 14.76 -18.46
N ASP A 478 -31.85 14.07 -18.25
CA ASP A 478 -32.06 13.10 -17.18
C ASP A 478 -31.20 11.86 -17.38
N MET A 479 -31.05 11.37 -18.63
CA MET A 479 -30.21 10.22 -18.95
C MET A 479 -28.72 10.52 -18.70
N LEU A 480 -28.25 11.72 -19.09
CA LEU A 480 -26.88 12.17 -18.85
C LEU A 480 -26.63 12.38 -17.35
N SER A 481 -27.57 12.97 -16.64
CA SER A 481 -27.49 13.19 -15.20
C SER A 481 -27.41 11.88 -14.41
N ILE A 482 -28.23 10.88 -14.74
CA ILE A 482 -28.24 9.56 -14.09
C ILE A 482 -26.93 8.81 -14.35
N SER A 483 -26.39 8.91 -15.58
CA SER A 483 -25.14 8.24 -15.91
C SER A 483 -23.89 8.98 -15.39
N GLY A 484 -24.00 10.31 -15.17
CA GLY A 484 -22.88 11.16 -14.77
C GLY A 484 -21.76 11.20 -15.81
N THR A 485 -22.12 11.16 -17.11
CA THR A 485 -21.19 11.08 -18.24
C THR A 485 -21.41 12.24 -19.20
N THR A 486 -20.36 12.58 -19.95
CA THR A 486 -20.49 13.49 -21.10
C THR A 486 -21.25 12.81 -22.23
N LEU A 487 -21.76 13.59 -23.19
CA LEU A 487 -22.51 13.06 -24.32
C LEU A 487 -21.73 12.02 -25.15
N ASP A 488 -20.41 12.24 -25.34
CA ASP A 488 -19.54 11.30 -26.05
C ASP A 488 -19.32 10.00 -25.25
N GLN A 489 -19.10 10.12 -23.93
CA GLN A 489 -18.99 8.94 -23.06
C GLN A 489 -20.30 8.17 -22.99
N PHE A 490 -21.44 8.88 -22.98
CA PHE A 490 -22.76 8.28 -23.03
C PHE A 490 -22.99 7.52 -24.33
N SER A 491 -22.57 8.08 -25.48
CA SER A 491 -22.67 7.43 -26.77
C SER A 491 -21.90 6.11 -26.83
N ASN A 492 -20.64 6.09 -26.36
CA ASN A 492 -19.83 4.87 -26.23
C ASN A 492 -20.49 3.83 -25.30
N MET A 493 -21.08 4.28 -24.20
CA MET A 493 -21.77 3.41 -23.26
C MET A 493 -23.03 2.78 -23.89
N MET A 494 -23.82 3.55 -24.64
CA MET A 494 -25.03 3.05 -25.35
C MET A 494 -24.64 2.07 -26.44
N GLU A 495 -23.58 2.30 -27.19
CA GLU A 495 -23.02 1.35 -28.14
C GLU A 495 -22.62 0.04 -27.47
N GLY A 496 -21.91 0.10 -26.33
CA GLY A 496 -21.56 -1.06 -25.52
C GLY A 496 -22.77 -1.83 -24.97
N LEU A 497 -23.90 -1.17 -24.76
CA LEU A 497 -25.16 -1.80 -24.39
C LEU A 497 -25.91 -2.44 -25.58
N GLY A 498 -25.46 -2.17 -26.82
CA GLY A 498 -25.97 -2.77 -28.04
C GLY A 498 -26.90 -1.89 -28.86
N PHE A 499 -26.93 -0.58 -28.62
CA PHE A 499 -27.60 0.40 -29.46
C PHE A 499 -26.73 0.75 -30.68
N LEU A 500 -27.35 1.04 -31.82
CA LEU A 500 -26.68 1.70 -32.91
C LEU A 500 -26.65 3.20 -32.63
N VAL A 501 -25.50 3.82 -32.81
CA VAL A 501 -25.28 5.25 -32.54
C VAL A 501 -24.97 5.98 -33.83
N GLU A 502 -25.79 6.98 -34.17
CA GLU A 502 -25.60 7.85 -35.32
C GLU A 502 -25.22 9.27 -34.82
N LYS A 503 -24.07 9.79 -35.25
CA LYS A 503 -23.61 11.13 -34.87
C LYS A 503 -24.09 12.15 -35.92
N GLY A 504 -24.68 13.25 -35.47
CA GLY A 504 -25.10 14.37 -36.30
C GLY A 504 -24.58 15.70 -35.72
N GLN A 505 -24.67 16.73 -36.55
CA GLN A 505 -24.38 18.10 -36.15
C GLN A 505 -25.55 19.00 -36.55
N ARG A 506 -25.97 19.90 -35.67
CA ARG A 506 -27.02 20.90 -35.92
C ARG A 506 -26.55 22.26 -35.38
N GLU A 507 -27.06 23.34 -36.00
CA GLU A 507 -26.84 24.68 -35.48
C GLU A 507 -27.56 24.85 -34.14
N LYS A 508 -26.88 25.43 -33.13
CA LYS A 508 -27.50 25.75 -31.84
C LYS A 508 -28.66 26.72 -32.04
N ILE A 509 -29.86 26.34 -31.67
CA ILE A 509 -31.01 27.23 -31.61
C ILE A 509 -30.76 28.21 -30.46
N LYS A 510 -30.45 29.47 -30.76
CA LYS A 510 -30.31 30.52 -29.75
C LYS A 510 -31.65 30.69 -29.03
N PRO A 511 -31.74 30.61 -27.70
CA PRO A 511 -32.93 31.01 -26.99
C PRO A 511 -33.23 32.48 -27.29
N GLU A 512 -34.47 32.84 -27.54
CA GLU A 512 -34.88 34.23 -27.75
C GLU A 512 -34.42 35.08 -26.59
N PRO A 513 -33.76 36.25 -26.85
CA PRO A 513 -33.24 37.09 -25.80
C PRO A 513 -34.38 37.63 -24.95
N GLN A 514 -34.42 37.31 -23.66
CA GLN A 514 -35.22 38.05 -22.70
C GLN A 514 -34.64 39.47 -22.60
N GLU A 515 -35.45 40.47 -22.87
CA GLU A 515 -35.10 41.89 -22.82
C GLU A 515 -34.47 42.25 -21.47
N GLY A 516 -33.22 42.68 -21.49
CA GLY A 516 -32.62 43.42 -20.36
C GLY A 516 -31.22 43.06 -19.85
N VAL A 517 -30.37 42.28 -20.55
CA VAL A 517 -28.96 42.13 -20.14
C VAL A 517 -28.05 42.11 -21.35
N GLU A 518 -27.29 43.17 -21.56
CA GLU A 518 -26.14 43.22 -22.50
C GLU A 518 -24.96 42.42 -21.91
N LEU A 519 -24.67 41.24 -22.47
CA LEU A 519 -23.43 40.52 -22.25
C LEU A 519 -22.56 40.58 -23.51
N LYS A 520 -21.56 41.41 -23.46
CA LYS A 520 -20.47 41.45 -24.46
C LYS A 520 -19.45 40.36 -24.15
N THR A 521 -19.44 39.28 -24.92
CA THR A 521 -18.27 38.41 -25.06
C THR A 521 -18.06 38.11 -26.54
N PRO A 522 -16.81 38.15 -27.09
CA PRO A 522 -16.56 37.82 -28.48
C PRO A 522 -16.72 36.31 -28.68
N GLU A 523 -17.73 35.93 -29.46
CA GLU A 523 -17.97 34.52 -29.87
C GLU A 523 -16.94 34.17 -30.95
N THR A 524 -16.17 33.10 -30.74
CA THR A 524 -15.39 32.43 -31.79
C THR A 524 -16.36 31.50 -32.56
N ASP A 525 -16.19 31.40 -33.88
CA ASP A 525 -17.05 30.67 -34.84
C ASP A 525 -17.22 29.14 -34.51
N GLU A 526 -16.45 28.60 -33.59
CA GLU A 526 -16.53 27.19 -33.13
C GLU A 526 -17.71 26.91 -32.18
N ASP A 527 -18.34 27.94 -31.60
CA ASP A 527 -19.45 27.79 -30.62
C ASP A 527 -20.85 27.65 -31.25
N SER A 528 -20.96 27.68 -32.59
CA SER A 528 -22.25 27.71 -33.30
C SER A 528 -22.85 26.32 -33.61
N VAL A 529 -22.06 25.24 -33.48
CA VAL A 529 -22.51 23.87 -33.86
C VAL A 529 -22.67 22.98 -32.61
N GLU A 530 -23.83 22.37 -32.48
CA GLU A 530 -24.09 21.37 -31.43
C GLU A 530 -24.01 19.97 -32.03
N THR A 531 -23.22 19.10 -31.41
CA THR A 531 -23.14 17.68 -31.76
C THR A 531 -24.25 16.93 -31.03
N PHE A 532 -25.02 16.13 -31.72
CA PHE A 532 -26.03 15.26 -31.14
C PHE A 532 -25.86 13.81 -31.59
N TYR A 533 -26.42 12.86 -30.83
CA TYR A 533 -26.37 11.44 -31.11
C TYR A 533 -27.79 10.86 -31.11
N ILE A 534 -28.12 10.04 -32.13
CA ILE A 534 -29.36 9.30 -32.22
C ILE A 534 -29.10 7.84 -31.88
N PHE A 535 -29.84 7.32 -30.93
CA PHE A 535 -29.72 5.94 -30.43
C PHE A 535 -30.87 5.08 -30.97
N LYS A 536 -30.56 4.01 -31.70
CA LYS A 536 -31.52 3.07 -32.27
C LYS A 536 -31.27 1.66 -31.76
N TRP A 537 -32.33 0.94 -31.42
CA TRP A 537 -32.20 -0.46 -31.04
C TRP A 537 -32.50 -1.35 -32.23
N ILE A 538 -31.50 -2.09 -32.73
CA ILE A 538 -31.67 -3.10 -33.76
C ILE A 538 -31.61 -4.47 -33.09
N PRO A 539 -32.73 -5.25 -33.07
CA PRO A 539 -32.70 -6.61 -32.53
C PRO A 539 -31.70 -7.43 -33.35
N LYS A 540 -30.70 -8.03 -32.70
CA LYS A 540 -29.81 -9.00 -33.36
C LYS A 540 -30.70 -10.11 -33.94
N SER A 541 -30.76 -10.23 -35.27
CA SER A 541 -31.49 -11.28 -35.95
C SER A 541 -31.00 -12.63 -35.43
N ARG A 542 -31.92 -13.50 -35.02
CA ARG A 542 -31.56 -14.87 -34.66
C ARG A 542 -30.86 -15.48 -35.87
N PRO A 543 -29.67 -16.09 -35.72
CA PRO A 543 -28.98 -16.76 -36.82
C PRO A 543 -29.96 -17.79 -37.40
N THR A 544 -30.27 -17.66 -38.69
CA THR A 544 -31.15 -18.57 -39.36
C THR A 544 -30.52 -19.96 -39.40
N ARG A 545 -31.35 -20.99 -39.30
CA ARG A 545 -30.94 -22.43 -39.28
C ARG A 545 -29.92 -22.80 -40.37
N LYS A 546 -29.82 -21.98 -41.45
CA LYS A 546 -28.81 -22.14 -42.52
C LYS A 546 -27.38 -21.78 -42.12
N GLU A 547 -27.17 -20.84 -41.20
CA GLU A 547 -25.81 -20.48 -40.72
C GLU A 547 -25.23 -21.50 -39.73
N PHE A 548 -26.10 -22.22 -38.98
CA PHE A 548 -25.68 -23.33 -38.14
C PHE A 548 -25.19 -24.53 -38.97
N ILE A 549 -25.80 -24.79 -40.14
CA ILE A 549 -25.35 -25.89 -41.02
C ILE A 549 -24.03 -25.55 -41.71
N GLN A 550 -23.73 -24.29 -41.99
CA GLN A 550 -22.45 -23.88 -42.56
C GLN A 550 -21.30 -23.88 -41.54
N LYS A 551 -21.55 -23.61 -40.27
CA LYS A 551 -20.52 -23.67 -39.22
C LYS A 551 -20.15 -25.12 -38.85
N ASP A 552 -21.09 -26.05 -38.86
CA ASP A 552 -20.80 -27.46 -38.64
C ASP A 552 -20.06 -28.11 -39.83
N ASN A 553 -20.39 -27.68 -41.07
CA ASN A 553 -19.66 -28.16 -42.26
C ASN A 553 -18.24 -27.59 -42.39
N SER A 554 -17.94 -26.44 -41.79
CA SER A 554 -16.58 -25.90 -41.83
C SER A 554 -15.63 -26.54 -40.77
N LYS A 555 -16.18 -27.10 -39.69
CA LYS A 555 -15.41 -27.88 -38.70
C LYS A 555 -15.18 -29.32 -39.11
N SER A 556 -16.04 -29.91 -39.95
CA SER A 556 -15.88 -31.30 -40.43
C SER A 556 -14.90 -31.45 -41.60
N LYS A 557 -14.52 -30.36 -42.31
CA LYS A 557 -13.61 -30.40 -43.44
C LYS A 557 -12.12 -30.23 -43.09
N LYS A 558 -11.77 -29.94 -41.81
CA LYS A 558 -10.36 -29.83 -41.40
C LYS A 558 -9.74 -31.08 -40.78
N ASN A 559 -10.52 -32.16 -40.60
CA ASN A 559 -10.03 -33.41 -40.01
C ASN A 559 -10.15 -34.68 -40.90
N LYS A 560 -10.12 -34.51 -42.21
CA LYS A 560 -10.02 -35.67 -43.15
C LYS A 560 -8.88 -35.46 -44.15
N LYS A 561 -7.66 -35.61 -43.71
CA LYS A 561 -6.52 -36.04 -44.51
C LYS A 561 -5.49 -36.68 -43.58
N SER A 562 -5.54 -37.92 -43.42
CA SER A 562 -4.51 -38.95 -43.55
C SER A 562 -4.96 -40.24 -42.88
N GLN A 563 -5.10 -41.13 -43.78
CA GLN A 563 -4.72 -42.53 -43.78
C GLN A 563 -5.52 -43.53 -42.96
N GLY A 564 -6.12 -44.37 -43.77
CA GLY A 564 -6.76 -45.60 -43.42
C GLY A 564 -5.79 -46.72 -43.07
N ASN A 565 -6.38 -47.65 -42.52
CA ASN A 565 -6.21 -49.09 -42.60
C ASN A 565 -5.79 -49.84 -41.34
N LYS A 566 -6.71 -50.68 -41.01
CA LYS A 566 -6.65 -52.08 -40.58
C LYS A 566 -6.46 -52.43 -39.10
N PHE A 567 -7.60 -52.90 -38.58
CA PHE A 567 -7.81 -54.18 -37.87
C PHE A 567 -6.81 -54.69 -36.80
N LYS A 568 -7.36 -54.93 -35.67
CA LYS A 568 -7.38 -56.09 -34.77
C LYS A 568 -6.74 -55.93 -33.38
N LYS A 569 -7.66 -56.09 -32.42
CA LYS A 569 -7.61 -56.94 -31.22
C LYS A 569 -6.46 -56.84 -30.21
N GLN A 570 -6.94 -56.64 -28.99
CA GLN A 570 -6.53 -57.24 -27.72
C GLN A 570 -5.30 -56.69 -26.97
N SER A 571 -5.62 -56.20 -25.81
CA SER A 571 -4.99 -56.46 -24.51
C SER A 571 -3.56 -56.01 -24.24
N SER A 572 -3.45 -55.42 -23.12
CA SER A 572 -2.31 -55.20 -22.25
C SER A 572 -1.69 -53.82 -22.21
N LYS A 573 -1.74 -53.24 -21.01
CA LYS A 573 -1.01 -52.05 -20.61
C LYS A 573 0.49 -52.26 -20.80
N PRO A 574 1.23 -51.26 -21.26
CA PRO A 574 2.65 -51.21 -20.99
C PRO A 574 2.98 -50.13 -19.95
N MET A 575 3.90 -50.54 -19.11
CA MET A 575 4.66 -49.79 -18.12
C MET A 575 5.28 -48.52 -18.69
N LYS A 576 5.27 -47.45 -17.88
CA LYS A 576 6.04 -46.23 -18.12
C LYS A 576 7.54 -46.54 -17.98
N THR A 577 8.29 -46.31 -19.01
CA THR A 577 9.75 -46.25 -18.97
C THR A 577 10.20 -44.89 -18.48
N ASP A 578 11.02 -44.90 -17.42
CA ASP A 578 11.66 -43.72 -16.86
C ASP A 578 12.64 -43.10 -17.84
N LYS A 579 12.57 -41.75 -17.94
CA LYS A 579 13.57 -40.95 -18.65
C LYS A 579 14.86 -40.88 -17.82
N PRO A 580 16.06 -40.88 -18.43
CA PRO A 580 17.30 -40.73 -17.68
C PRO A 580 17.41 -39.38 -17.01
N LEU A 581 17.89 -39.38 -15.77
CA LEU A 581 18.09 -38.23 -14.91
C LEU A 581 19.22 -37.33 -15.45
N ASP A 582 18.92 -36.03 -15.42
CA ASP A 582 19.87 -34.96 -15.75
C ASP A 582 20.96 -34.89 -14.66
N PRO A 583 22.25 -34.97 -15.02
CA PRO A 583 23.36 -34.97 -14.05
C PRO A 583 23.53 -33.67 -13.24
N ASP A 584 22.92 -32.55 -13.67
CA ASP A 584 23.04 -31.24 -13.01
C ASP A 584 21.89 -30.91 -12.03
N ASN A 585 21.03 -31.89 -11.71
CA ASN A 585 19.95 -31.67 -10.76
C ASN A 585 20.44 -31.79 -9.31
N PRO A 586 20.37 -30.70 -8.48
CA PRO A 586 20.88 -30.72 -7.10
C PRO A 586 20.17 -31.69 -6.15
N PHE A 587 19.06 -32.33 -6.59
CA PHE A 587 18.31 -33.31 -5.80
C PHE A 587 18.59 -34.79 -6.22
N ALA A 588 19.50 -35.03 -7.14
CA ALA A 588 19.83 -36.41 -7.59
C ALA A 588 20.37 -37.30 -6.45
N ALA A 589 21.07 -36.70 -5.48
CA ALA A 589 21.60 -37.41 -4.31
C ALA A 589 20.53 -37.92 -3.34
N LEU A 590 19.37 -37.26 -3.25
CA LEU A 590 18.26 -37.64 -2.36
C LEU A 590 17.41 -38.80 -2.92
N MET A 591 17.40 -39.01 -4.25
CA MET A 591 16.67 -40.11 -4.86
C MET A 591 17.45 -41.45 -4.79
N ALA A 592 18.77 -41.40 -4.69
CA ALA A 592 19.60 -42.60 -4.52
C ALA A 592 19.42 -43.26 -3.13
N LEU A 593 18.92 -42.54 -2.13
CA LEU A 593 18.65 -43.04 -0.77
C LEU A 593 17.30 -43.75 -0.63
N LYS A 594 16.38 -43.60 -1.59
CA LYS A 594 15.03 -44.19 -1.54
C LYS A 594 14.95 -45.64 -2.06
N GLY A 595 16.06 -46.16 -2.55
CA GLY A 595 16.15 -47.54 -3.12
C GLY A 595 16.76 -48.57 -2.16
N LYS A 596 17.02 -48.22 -0.87
CA LYS A 596 17.55 -49.18 0.13
C LYS A 596 16.72 -49.06 1.43
N SER A 597 15.52 -49.52 1.38
CA SER A 597 14.76 -50.02 2.56
C SER A 597 13.67 -50.94 2.06
#